data_d923f3ac590688debb3d2a0fe4d7e9d6
#
_entry.id   d923f3ac590688debb3d2a0fe4d7e9d6
#
_cell.length_a   1.000
_cell.length_b   1.000
_cell.length_c   1.000
_cell.angle_alpha   90.00
_cell.angle_beta   90.00
_cell.angle_gamma   90.00
#
_symmetry.space_group_name_H-M   'P 1'
#
loop_
_entity.id
_entity.type
_entity.pdbx_description
1 polymer ?
#
loop_
_entity_poly.entity_id
_entity_poly.type
_entity_poly.pdbx_seq_one_letter_code
_entity_poly.pdbx_strand_id
1 'polypeptide(L)'
;MGEHTETDVLVLGSGIAGCGAALAAAREGNDVLLATKATRPEQSTSWWAQGGIAVSRSDPETFGEDVLAAGDGAGDPEAVEVLVEEADEAVAEVLIDTLEIPFDVEDSTERDDTDAGRLDYGREAAHSERRILHVNASTGRHVLGPFLSHLDDHPNVRVAENTAALDLLTHEGRVHGAICESGGEHEAIYAGATVLATGGIGSLYLRSTNPGGTGDGIAMAALAGADVADMEYVQFHPTAFAGAAGADGDSDDAGSGDGDAGDTAGTFLLSEAVRGEGALLRNGDGERFMPEYHTDAELAPRDVVSRAVATERDRTGEVVLDVASEAARERALELNGEELDFEAEFPDLAAECRQRGVDPTEGIPVAPAEHFLCGGIAVDTEGRTSLDRLFAVGECSRTGVHGANRLASTSLLEGLVWGRRAGRAAAGHAPAVIEAPNLADSDPALPATFSEEKLARLGRVMDEYCGLARSPAELNRATAAIRRLKGEVDAYTRTRTSRSLYELRNAVVAGLLVARAAAANPESQGCHYLADDTASDGTDGEGTGSEATPETESHADD
;
A
#
# COMPACT_ATOMS: atom_id res chain seq x y z
N MET A 1 -37.41 16.75 1.76
CA MET A 1 -36.14 16.57 2.48
C MET A 1 -35.99 15.07 2.57
N GLY A 2 -35.05 14.47 1.83
CA GLY A 2 -34.72 13.05 1.96
C GLY A 2 -34.23 12.76 3.38
N GLU A 3 -34.33 11.52 3.81
CA GLU A 3 -33.67 11.05 5.03
C GLU A 3 -32.17 11.30 4.88
N HIS A 4 -31.55 11.86 5.89
CA HIS A 4 -30.11 12.08 5.98
C HIS A 4 -29.63 11.65 7.36
N THR A 5 -28.41 11.17 7.44
CA THR A 5 -27.75 10.79 8.70
C THR A 5 -26.83 11.93 9.16
N GLU A 6 -26.83 12.20 10.48
CA GLU A 6 -25.91 13.13 11.11
C GLU A 6 -25.05 12.38 12.14
N THR A 7 -23.75 12.74 12.25
CA THR A 7 -22.79 12.20 13.23
C THR A 7 -21.78 13.29 13.60
N ASP A 8 -21.13 13.19 14.75
CA ASP A 8 -20.08 14.13 15.11
C ASP A 8 -18.81 13.86 14.27
N VAL A 9 -18.43 12.58 14.14
CA VAL A 9 -17.28 12.17 13.35
C VAL A 9 -17.69 11.06 12.36
N LEU A 10 -17.41 11.27 11.08
CA LEU A 10 -17.53 10.26 10.02
C LEU A 10 -16.15 9.73 9.68
N VAL A 11 -15.93 8.42 9.86
CA VAL A 11 -14.70 7.73 9.46
C VAL A 11 -15.00 6.89 8.23
N LEU A 12 -14.25 7.06 7.15
CA LEU A 12 -14.40 6.34 5.89
C LEU A 12 -13.25 5.34 5.71
N GLY A 13 -13.55 4.07 5.97
CA GLY A 13 -12.61 2.95 5.90
C GLY A 13 -12.36 2.31 7.26
N SER A 14 -12.32 0.96 7.29
CA SER A 14 -12.25 0.11 8.47
C SER A 14 -10.91 -0.61 8.65
N GLY A 15 -9.83 -0.11 8.02
CA GLY A 15 -8.46 -0.54 8.32
C GLY A 15 -8.01 -0.06 9.71
N ILE A 16 -6.82 -0.48 10.16
CA ILE A 16 -6.29 -0.14 11.49
C ILE A 16 -6.33 1.38 11.77
N ALA A 17 -6.02 2.20 10.75
CA ALA A 17 -6.03 3.66 10.87
C ALA A 17 -7.44 4.22 11.15
N GLY A 18 -8.45 3.74 10.41
CA GLY A 18 -9.84 4.12 10.61
C GLY A 18 -10.38 3.63 11.94
N CYS A 19 -10.06 2.39 12.33
CA CYS A 19 -10.43 1.87 13.65
C CYS A 19 -9.79 2.68 14.79
N GLY A 20 -8.51 3.06 14.67
CA GLY A 20 -7.81 3.92 15.60
C GLY A 20 -8.45 5.30 15.72
N ALA A 21 -8.84 5.91 14.59
CA ALA A 21 -9.53 7.21 14.58
C ALA A 21 -10.93 7.13 15.20
N ALA A 22 -11.70 6.09 14.89
CA ALA A 22 -13.03 5.88 15.44
C ALA A 22 -12.98 5.68 16.96
N LEU A 23 -12.07 4.83 17.45
CA LEU A 23 -11.89 4.59 18.88
C LEU A 23 -11.48 5.87 19.61
N ALA A 24 -10.52 6.61 19.08
CA ALA A 24 -10.04 7.85 19.71
C ALA A 24 -11.16 8.92 19.77
N ALA A 25 -11.89 9.14 18.68
CA ALA A 25 -13.00 10.08 18.64
C ALA A 25 -14.13 9.69 19.60
N ALA A 26 -14.47 8.39 19.68
CA ALA A 26 -15.49 7.88 20.58
C ALA A 26 -15.10 8.03 22.06
N ARG A 27 -13.83 7.86 22.41
CA ARG A 27 -13.30 8.09 23.76
C ARG A 27 -13.36 9.55 24.19
N GLU A 28 -13.34 10.50 23.24
CA GLU A 28 -13.59 11.92 23.48
C GLU A 28 -15.10 12.24 23.63
N GLY A 29 -15.97 11.21 23.56
CA GLY A 29 -17.42 11.32 23.78
C GLY A 29 -18.22 11.73 22.55
N ASN A 30 -17.65 11.62 21.34
CA ASN A 30 -18.36 11.91 20.09
C ASN A 30 -19.14 10.69 19.60
N ASP A 31 -20.26 10.95 18.92
CA ASP A 31 -20.96 9.94 18.12
C ASP A 31 -20.20 9.72 16.81
N VAL A 32 -19.75 8.48 16.58
CA VAL A 32 -18.93 8.11 15.43
C VAL A 32 -19.68 7.17 14.51
N LEU A 33 -19.66 7.49 13.21
CA LEU A 33 -20.05 6.57 12.16
C LEU A 33 -18.81 6.09 11.41
N LEU A 34 -18.47 4.81 11.54
CA LEU A 34 -17.44 4.14 10.76
C LEU A 34 -18.11 3.49 9.53
N ALA A 35 -17.98 4.10 8.37
CA ALA A 35 -18.51 3.58 7.11
C ALA A 35 -17.42 2.89 6.32
N THR A 36 -17.67 1.67 5.86
CA THR A 36 -16.74 0.89 5.07
C THR A 36 -17.41 0.23 3.88
N LYS A 37 -16.74 0.26 2.72
CA LYS A 37 -17.20 -0.45 1.53
C LYS A 37 -17.08 -1.97 1.68
N ALA A 38 -16.27 -2.43 2.61
CA ALA A 38 -16.06 -3.83 2.92
C ALA A 38 -17.31 -4.45 3.56
N THR A 39 -17.52 -5.72 3.28
CA THR A 39 -18.53 -6.59 3.92
C THR A 39 -17.88 -7.63 4.83
N ARG A 40 -16.55 -7.71 4.78
CA ARG A 40 -15.72 -8.65 5.56
C ARG A 40 -14.37 -8.02 5.85
N PRO A 41 -13.74 -8.32 7.00
CA PRO A 41 -12.43 -7.78 7.36
C PRO A 41 -11.31 -8.09 6.35
N GLU A 42 -11.41 -9.24 5.64
CA GLU A 42 -10.45 -9.69 4.64
C GLU A 42 -10.33 -8.75 3.43
N GLN A 43 -11.31 -7.87 3.24
CA GLN A 43 -11.27 -6.85 2.18
C GLN A 43 -10.44 -5.61 2.55
N SER A 44 -9.91 -5.57 3.77
CA SER A 44 -8.98 -4.54 4.22
C SER A 44 -7.53 -4.98 4.04
N THR A 45 -6.67 -4.09 3.53
CA THR A 45 -5.21 -4.30 3.44
C THR A 45 -4.59 -4.63 4.81
N SER A 46 -5.09 -4.02 5.89
CA SER A 46 -4.61 -4.28 7.26
C SER A 46 -4.75 -5.74 7.68
N TRP A 47 -5.74 -6.47 7.17
CA TRP A 47 -5.94 -7.90 7.44
C TRP A 47 -4.79 -8.77 6.95
N TRP A 48 -4.20 -8.39 5.82
CA TRP A 48 -3.16 -9.17 5.14
C TRP A 48 -1.73 -8.83 5.58
N ALA A 49 -1.55 -7.94 6.56
CA ALA A 49 -0.24 -7.63 7.09
C ALA A 49 0.38 -8.85 7.79
N GLN A 50 1.49 -9.33 7.26
CA GLN A 50 2.16 -10.57 7.68
C GLN A 50 3.25 -10.32 8.71
N GLY A 51 4.14 -9.34 8.46
CA GLY A 51 5.36 -9.15 9.23
C GLY A 51 5.12 -8.77 10.70
N GLY A 52 4.27 -7.79 10.93
CA GLY A 52 3.99 -7.30 12.27
C GLY A 52 3.84 -5.79 12.37
N ILE A 53 4.06 -5.25 13.56
CA ILE A 53 4.03 -3.82 13.86
C ILE A 53 5.36 -3.42 14.52
N ALA A 54 6.03 -2.44 13.95
CA ALA A 54 7.28 -1.92 14.51
C ALA A 54 7.01 -1.10 15.77
N VAL A 55 7.91 -1.19 16.75
CA VAL A 55 7.88 -0.40 17.99
C VAL A 55 9.27 0.13 18.32
N SER A 56 9.38 1.17 19.14
CA SER A 56 10.66 1.81 19.49
C SER A 56 11.45 1.02 20.51
N ARG A 57 10.81 0.21 21.34
CA ARG A 57 11.44 -0.53 22.45
C ARG A 57 12.26 0.39 23.37
N SER A 58 11.75 1.60 23.61
CA SER A 58 12.44 2.67 24.37
C SER A 58 13.73 3.20 23.71
N ASP A 59 13.92 2.95 22.41
CA ASP A 59 14.99 3.54 21.58
C ASP A 59 14.40 4.20 20.31
N PRO A 60 13.72 5.36 20.44
CA PRO A 60 13.14 6.08 19.31
C PRO A 60 14.20 6.68 18.38
N GLU A 61 15.41 6.98 18.88
CA GLU A 61 16.49 7.59 18.08
C GLU A 61 16.94 6.63 16.97
N THR A 62 17.35 5.39 17.34
CA THR A 62 17.78 4.37 16.37
C THR A 62 16.65 3.97 15.42
N PHE A 63 15.41 3.90 15.91
CA PHE A 63 14.27 3.61 15.05
C PHE A 63 14.01 4.75 14.05
N GLY A 64 14.10 6.00 14.49
CA GLY A 64 13.98 7.17 13.60
C GLY A 64 15.06 7.20 12.52
N GLU A 65 16.31 6.85 12.85
CA GLU A 65 17.40 6.72 11.88
C GLU A 65 17.09 5.65 10.83
N ASP A 66 16.58 4.47 11.21
CA ASP A 66 16.17 3.42 10.28
C ASP A 66 15.05 3.89 9.33
N VAL A 67 14.02 4.59 9.86
CA VAL A 67 12.91 5.12 9.05
C VAL A 67 13.39 6.14 8.04
N LEU A 68 14.20 7.13 8.47
CA LEU A 68 14.74 8.18 7.60
C LEU A 68 15.68 7.62 6.54
N ALA A 69 16.52 6.64 6.90
CA ALA A 69 17.42 5.98 5.97
C ALA A 69 16.64 5.20 4.90
N ALA A 70 15.62 4.44 5.29
CA ALA A 70 14.75 3.73 4.35
C ALA A 70 14.00 4.67 3.42
N GLY A 71 13.56 5.84 3.92
CA GLY A 71 12.89 6.89 3.16
C GLY A 71 13.75 7.63 2.15
N ASP A 72 15.03 7.24 1.98
CA ASP A 72 15.99 7.80 1.02
C ASP A 72 16.10 9.33 1.09
N GLY A 73 16.10 9.87 2.32
CA GLY A 73 16.24 11.30 2.59
C GLY A 73 15.04 12.19 2.25
N ALA A 74 13.92 11.60 1.80
CA ALA A 74 12.65 12.32 1.53
C ALA A 74 11.68 12.29 2.71
N GLY A 75 12.01 11.58 3.79
CA GLY A 75 11.21 11.54 5.02
C GLY A 75 11.19 12.89 5.73
N ASP A 76 10.05 13.22 6.34
CA ASP A 76 9.91 14.40 7.21
C ASP A 76 10.38 14.07 8.63
N PRO A 77 11.47 14.68 9.14
CA PRO A 77 11.99 14.38 10.46
C PRO A 77 10.98 14.62 11.60
N GLU A 78 10.11 15.63 11.49
CA GLU A 78 9.09 15.93 12.51
C GLU A 78 8.04 14.80 12.55
N ALA A 79 7.61 14.33 11.39
CA ALA A 79 6.67 13.21 11.30
C ALA A 79 7.28 11.90 11.82
N VAL A 80 8.56 11.65 11.49
CA VAL A 80 9.27 10.47 11.99
C VAL A 80 9.44 10.53 13.51
N GLU A 81 9.79 11.69 14.08
CA GLU A 81 9.88 11.89 15.54
C GLU A 81 8.53 11.56 16.22
N VAL A 82 7.41 12.06 15.70
CA VAL A 82 6.06 11.73 16.22
C VAL A 82 5.81 10.22 16.17
N LEU A 83 6.13 9.56 15.05
CA LEU A 83 5.92 8.12 14.91
C LEU A 83 6.66 7.33 15.97
N VAL A 84 7.97 7.59 16.12
CA VAL A 84 8.83 6.76 16.97
C VAL A 84 8.67 7.06 18.46
N GLU A 85 8.34 8.30 18.82
CA GLU A 85 8.07 8.67 20.21
C GLU A 85 6.73 8.10 20.71
N GLU A 86 5.69 8.07 19.86
CA GLU A 86 4.38 7.55 20.27
C GLU A 86 4.19 6.05 20.02
N ALA A 87 5.15 5.36 19.37
CA ALA A 87 5.04 3.96 18.98
C ALA A 87 4.69 3.02 20.14
N ASP A 88 5.49 3.04 21.20
CA ASP A 88 5.34 2.12 22.33
C ASP A 88 4.04 2.38 23.09
N GLU A 89 3.70 3.67 23.31
CA GLU A 89 2.45 4.05 23.97
C GLU A 89 1.21 3.65 23.15
N ALA A 90 1.23 3.91 21.82
CA ALA A 90 0.10 3.61 20.95
C ALA A 90 -0.21 2.10 20.91
N VAL A 91 0.83 1.29 20.79
CA VAL A 91 0.70 -0.17 20.78
C VAL A 91 0.27 -0.69 22.15
N ALA A 92 0.88 -0.22 23.24
CA ALA A 92 0.52 -0.65 24.58
C ALA A 92 -0.95 -0.30 24.90
N GLU A 93 -1.36 0.97 24.74
CA GLU A 93 -2.70 1.43 25.07
C GLU A 93 -3.80 0.71 24.25
N VAL A 94 -3.59 0.60 22.94
CA VAL A 94 -4.66 0.13 22.05
C VAL A 94 -4.58 -1.38 21.86
N LEU A 95 -3.42 -1.91 21.45
CA LEU A 95 -3.34 -3.31 21.04
C LEU A 95 -3.19 -4.25 22.23
N ILE A 96 -2.42 -3.86 23.27
CA ILE A 96 -2.17 -4.72 24.43
C ILE A 96 -3.25 -4.53 25.48
N ASP A 97 -3.44 -3.29 25.99
CA ASP A 97 -4.32 -3.04 27.15
C ASP A 97 -5.80 -3.02 26.77
N THR A 98 -6.17 -2.53 25.56
CA THR A 98 -7.57 -2.42 25.14
C THR A 98 -8.06 -3.65 24.41
N LEU A 99 -7.29 -4.14 23.42
CA LEU A 99 -7.69 -5.24 22.54
C LEU A 99 -7.15 -6.60 22.99
N GLU A 100 -6.23 -6.63 23.97
CA GLU A 100 -5.61 -7.84 24.52
C GLU A 100 -5.02 -8.75 23.42
N ILE A 101 -4.36 -8.13 22.39
CA ILE A 101 -3.78 -8.88 21.27
C ILE A 101 -2.71 -9.83 21.80
N PRO A 102 -2.79 -11.15 21.50
CA PRO A 102 -1.86 -12.16 22.00
C PRO A 102 -0.59 -12.18 21.17
N PHE A 103 0.26 -11.13 21.28
CA PHE A 103 1.57 -11.11 20.63
C PHE A 103 2.43 -12.27 21.09
N ASP A 104 3.30 -12.75 20.21
CA ASP A 104 4.19 -13.86 20.48
C ASP A 104 5.16 -13.52 21.62
N VAL A 105 5.56 -14.54 22.39
CA VAL A 105 6.43 -14.40 23.56
C VAL A 105 7.65 -15.32 23.43
N GLU A 106 8.80 -14.89 23.95
CA GLU A 106 10.04 -15.66 23.93
C GLU A 106 9.83 -17.04 24.62
N ASP A 107 10.31 -18.11 24.01
CA ASP A 107 10.34 -19.45 24.61
C ASP A 107 11.33 -19.49 25.76
N SER A 108 10.92 -19.08 26.96
CA SER A 108 11.75 -19.21 28.14
C SER A 108 11.67 -20.62 28.71
N THR A 109 12.78 -21.37 28.69
CA THR A 109 12.91 -22.66 29.37
C THR A 109 12.96 -22.54 30.91
N GLU A 110 13.01 -21.32 31.45
CA GLU A 110 12.94 -20.99 32.87
C GLU A 110 11.68 -20.18 33.16
N ARG A 111 10.55 -20.85 33.36
CA ARG A 111 9.32 -20.22 33.85
C ARG A 111 9.49 -19.87 35.33
N ASP A 112 9.72 -18.59 35.61
CA ASP A 112 9.43 -18.04 36.94
C ASP A 112 7.93 -17.63 36.92
N ASP A 113 7.13 -18.18 37.83
CA ASP A 113 5.66 -18.04 37.89
C ASP A 113 5.15 -16.58 38.11
N THR A 114 6.03 -15.60 37.97
CA THR A 114 5.73 -14.17 38.20
C THR A 114 5.91 -13.26 36.97
N ASP A 115 6.36 -13.81 35.80
CA ASP A 115 6.62 -13.01 34.62
C ASP A 115 5.50 -13.26 33.57
N ALA A 116 4.73 -12.23 33.23
CA ALA A 116 4.02 -12.15 31.97
C ALA A 116 5.08 -12.29 30.87
N GLY A 117 5.04 -13.37 30.08
CA GLY A 117 6.11 -13.78 29.15
C GLY A 117 6.66 -12.58 28.37
N ARG A 118 7.99 -12.52 28.29
CA ARG A 118 8.67 -11.45 27.57
C ARG A 118 8.25 -11.50 26.09
N LEU A 119 7.81 -10.37 25.52
CA LEU A 119 7.41 -10.28 24.13
C LEU A 119 8.56 -10.68 23.21
N ASP A 120 8.27 -11.49 22.20
CA ASP A 120 9.19 -11.81 21.13
C ASP A 120 9.17 -10.72 20.06
N TYR A 121 10.35 -10.36 19.55
CA TYR A 121 10.49 -9.32 18.53
C TYR A 121 11.18 -9.87 17.30
N GLY A 122 10.50 -9.86 16.18
CA GLY A 122 11.06 -10.16 14.87
C GLY A 122 12.00 -9.07 14.35
N ARG A 123 12.78 -9.42 13.34
CA ARG A 123 13.61 -8.50 12.56
C ARG A 123 13.23 -8.58 11.09
N GLU A 124 13.04 -7.43 10.47
CA GLU A 124 12.89 -7.33 9.02
C GLU A 124 14.06 -6.57 8.40
N ALA A 125 14.23 -6.71 7.08
CA ALA A 125 15.30 -6.04 6.36
C ALA A 125 15.25 -4.51 6.57
N ALA A 126 16.41 -3.87 6.55
CA ALA A 126 16.61 -2.44 6.81
C ALA A 126 16.29 -1.96 8.24
N HIS A 127 15.87 -2.83 9.16
CA HIS A 127 15.88 -2.53 10.58
C HIS A 127 17.24 -2.86 11.21
N SER A 128 17.80 -1.93 11.96
CA SER A 128 19.07 -2.13 12.69
C SER A 128 18.92 -3.12 13.83
N GLU A 129 17.70 -3.21 14.43
CA GLU A 129 17.39 -4.04 15.60
C GLU A 129 16.12 -4.87 15.44
N ARG A 130 15.96 -5.90 16.29
CA ARG A 130 14.70 -6.65 16.43
C ARG A 130 13.69 -5.78 17.17
N ARG A 131 12.64 -5.34 16.47
CA ARG A 131 11.60 -4.42 17.01
C ARG A 131 10.19 -4.69 16.52
N ILE A 132 9.97 -5.79 15.81
CA ILE A 132 8.68 -6.09 15.19
C ILE A 132 7.87 -6.99 16.11
N LEU A 133 6.78 -6.48 16.67
CA LEU A 133 5.79 -7.30 17.37
C LEU A 133 4.94 -8.04 16.34
N HIS A 134 4.74 -9.33 16.55
CA HIS A 134 4.02 -10.20 15.62
C HIS A 134 3.12 -11.21 16.33
N VAL A 135 2.17 -11.76 15.59
CA VAL A 135 1.37 -12.92 15.98
C VAL A 135 1.50 -13.94 14.87
N ASN A 136 2.37 -14.91 15.03
CA ASN A 136 2.81 -15.82 13.97
C ASN A 136 3.20 -15.00 12.71
N ALA A 137 2.89 -15.48 11.48
CA ALA A 137 3.11 -14.75 10.23
C ALA A 137 1.82 -14.09 9.70
N SER A 138 0.92 -13.61 10.58
CA SER A 138 -0.42 -13.13 10.19
C SER A 138 -0.98 -12.10 11.16
N THR A 139 -0.13 -11.17 11.59
CA THR A 139 -0.44 -10.15 12.61
C THR A 139 -1.70 -9.35 12.28
N GLY A 140 -1.89 -8.97 11.02
CA GLY A 140 -3.01 -8.13 10.60
C GLY A 140 -4.38 -8.68 10.96
N ARG A 141 -4.64 -9.95 10.71
CA ARG A 141 -5.95 -10.58 11.05
C ARG A 141 -6.18 -10.66 12.56
N HIS A 142 -5.10 -10.88 13.32
CA HIS A 142 -5.16 -10.96 14.79
C HIS A 142 -5.36 -9.60 15.44
N VAL A 143 -5.05 -8.50 14.74
CA VAL A 143 -5.30 -7.14 15.20
C VAL A 143 -6.65 -6.62 14.71
N LEU A 144 -6.97 -6.73 13.41
CA LEU A 144 -8.13 -6.07 12.84
C LEU A 144 -9.46 -6.70 13.28
N GLY A 145 -9.53 -8.03 13.37
CA GLY A 145 -10.74 -8.73 13.82
C GLY A 145 -11.19 -8.30 15.23
N PRO A 146 -10.34 -8.43 16.26
CA PRO A 146 -10.63 -7.92 17.60
C PRO A 146 -10.93 -6.43 17.64
N PHE A 147 -10.24 -5.61 16.83
CA PHE A 147 -10.49 -4.16 16.79
C PHE A 147 -11.91 -3.85 16.31
N LEU A 148 -12.33 -4.45 15.20
CA LEU A 148 -13.71 -4.27 14.69
C LEU A 148 -14.76 -4.75 15.68
N SER A 149 -14.54 -5.89 16.34
CA SER A 149 -15.44 -6.39 17.38
C SER A 149 -15.55 -5.42 18.57
N HIS A 150 -14.42 -4.85 18.99
CA HIS A 150 -14.40 -3.86 20.08
C HIS A 150 -15.17 -2.59 19.71
N LEU A 151 -15.06 -2.13 18.46
CA LEU A 151 -15.79 -0.95 17.98
C LEU A 151 -17.30 -1.22 17.83
N ASP A 152 -17.70 -2.41 17.39
CA ASP A 152 -19.12 -2.79 17.26
C ASP A 152 -19.82 -2.83 18.63
N ASP A 153 -19.08 -3.22 19.67
CA ASP A 153 -19.56 -3.21 21.07
C ASP A 153 -19.51 -1.81 21.73
N HIS A 154 -18.85 -0.81 21.08
CA HIS A 154 -18.67 0.50 21.70
C HIS A 154 -19.94 1.37 21.58
N PRO A 155 -20.50 1.92 22.69
CA PRO A 155 -21.80 2.60 22.69
C PRO A 155 -21.89 3.84 21.78
N ASN A 156 -20.76 4.50 21.51
CA ASN A 156 -20.69 5.72 20.72
C ASN A 156 -20.21 5.46 19.28
N VAL A 157 -20.04 4.19 18.86
CA VAL A 157 -19.61 3.85 17.51
C VAL A 157 -20.70 3.06 16.80
N ARG A 158 -21.00 3.44 15.57
CA ARG A 158 -21.83 2.66 14.65
C ARG A 158 -20.98 2.25 13.46
N VAL A 159 -20.82 0.96 13.25
CA VAL A 159 -20.16 0.41 12.06
C VAL A 159 -21.20 0.20 10.96
N ALA A 160 -20.97 0.79 9.77
CA ALA A 160 -21.81 0.64 8.59
C ALA A 160 -21.01 -0.07 7.49
N GLU A 161 -21.17 -1.38 7.41
CA GLU A 161 -20.60 -2.21 6.35
C GLU A 161 -21.32 -2.00 5.01
N ASN A 162 -20.70 -2.43 3.90
CA ASN A 162 -21.22 -2.27 2.54
C ASN A 162 -21.67 -0.83 2.23
N THR A 163 -21.00 0.15 2.83
CA THR A 163 -21.29 1.58 2.69
C THR A 163 -20.09 2.27 2.08
N ALA A 164 -20.16 2.58 0.79
CA ALA A 164 -19.08 3.19 0.02
C ALA A 164 -19.28 4.70 -0.08
N ALA A 165 -18.28 5.49 0.27
CA ALA A 165 -18.28 6.92 -0.01
C ALA A 165 -18.07 7.16 -1.51
N LEU A 166 -18.96 7.94 -2.11
CA LEU A 166 -18.90 8.30 -3.53
C LEU A 166 -18.23 9.65 -3.74
N ASP A 167 -18.55 10.64 -2.88
CA ASP A 167 -18.00 11.99 -2.98
C ASP A 167 -18.09 12.73 -1.63
N LEU A 168 -17.25 13.76 -1.45
CA LEU A 168 -17.30 14.60 -0.25
C LEU A 168 -18.35 15.70 -0.40
N LEU A 169 -19.07 15.99 0.68
CA LEU A 169 -19.96 17.15 0.79
C LEU A 169 -19.14 18.38 1.17
N THR A 170 -18.90 19.27 0.20
CA THR A 170 -18.04 20.43 0.37
C THR A 170 -18.78 21.74 0.18
N HIS A 171 -18.50 22.72 1.04
CA HIS A 171 -19.01 24.08 0.90
C HIS A 171 -18.02 25.08 1.49
N GLU A 172 -17.71 26.14 0.74
CA GLU A 172 -16.80 27.24 1.17
C GLU A 172 -15.47 26.76 1.76
N GLY A 173 -14.81 25.76 1.12
CA GLY A 173 -13.51 25.23 1.57
C GLY A 173 -13.57 24.33 2.81
N ARG A 174 -14.74 23.90 3.19
CA ARG A 174 -15.02 23.02 4.33
C ARG A 174 -15.69 21.73 3.85
N VAL A 175 -15.34 20.62 4.52
CA VAL A 175 -16.04 19.33 4.36
C VAL A 175 -17.14 19.22 5.43
N HIS A 176 -18.31 18.78 5.00
CA HIS A 176 -19.52 18.61 5.80
C HIS A 176 -19.97 17.14 5.92
N GLY A 177 -19.16 16.20 5.44
CA GLY A 177 -19.49 14.78 5.37
C GLY A 177 -19.27 14.21 3.97
N ALA A 178 -20.02 13.16 3.63
CA ALA A 178 -19.91 12.46 2.36
C ALA A 178 -21.28 12.04 1.81
N ILE A 179 -21.34 11.84 0.49
CA ILE A 179 -22.40 11.06 -0.14
C ILE A 179 -21.95 9.61 -0.14
N CYS A 180 -22.76 8.73 0.43
CA CYS A 180 -22.50 7.31 0.48
C CYS A 180 -23.55 6.51 -0.29
N GLU A 181 -23.15 5.32 -0.75
CA GLU A 181 -24.05 4.32 -1.34
C GLU A 181 -24.01 3.06 -0.48
N SER A 182 -25.18 2.57 -0.12
CA SER A 182 -25.37 1.28 0.53
C SER A 182 -26.54 0.53 -0.09
N GLY A 183 -26.29 -0.68 -0.59
CA GLY A 183 -27.34 -1.49 -1.22
C GLY A 183 -28.00 -0.88 -2.45
N GLY A 184 -27.33 0.02 -3.17
CA GLY A 184 -27.83 0.73 -4.35
C GLY A 184 -28.64 1.99 -4.02
N GLU A 185 -28.79 2.33 -2.75
CA GLU A 185 -29.40 3.57 -2.29
C GLU A 185 -28.33 4.60 -1.93
N HIS A 186 -28.60 5.88 -2.21
CA HIS A 186 -27.68 6.96 -1.94
C HIS A 186 -28.16 7.81 -0.77
N GLU A 187 -27.27 8.12 0.15
CA GLU A 187 -27.55 8.93 1.33
C GLU A 187 -26.48 10.01 1.52
N ALA A 188 -26.90 11.20 1.93
CA ALA A 188 -25.99 12.24 2.42
C ALA A 188 -25.76 12.04 3.92
N ILE A 189 -24.51 11.80 4.34
CA ILE A 189 -24.10 11.70 5.73
C ILE A 189 -23.39 13.00 6.09
N TYR A 190 -23.99 13.77 6.98
CA TYR A 190 -23.43 15.03 7.47
C TYR A 190 -22.63 14.79 8.75
N ALA A 191 -21.41 15.34 8.81
CA ALA A 191 -20.50 15.16 9.93
C ALA A 191 -19.93 16.48 10.44
N GLY A 192 -19.62 16.51 11.72
CA GLY A 192 -18.84 17.58 12.33
C GLY A 192 -17.40 17.59 11.77
N ALA A 193 -16.80 16.41 11.62
CA ALA A 193 -15.53 16.18 10.95
C ALA A 193 -15.56 14.86 10.15
N THR A 194 -14.76 14.78 9.09
CA THR A 194 -14.63 13.56 8.24
C THR A 194 -13.17 13.10 8.22
N VAL A 195 -12.95 11.81 8.51
CA VAL A 195 -11.63 11.17 8.48
C VAL A 195 -11.59 10.17 7.32
N LEU A 196 -10.70 10.38 6.37
CA LEU A 196 -10.43 9.44 5.28
C LEU A 196 -9.40 8.41 5.76
N ALA A 197 -9.77 7.13 5.71
CA ALA A 197 -8.93 5.98 6.05
C ALA A 197 -9.10 4.86 5.00
N THR A 198 -9.14 5.25 3.72
CA THR A 198 -9.64 4.44 2.61
C THR A 198 -8.59 3.51 1.99
N GLY A 199 -7.37 3.46 2.54
CA GLY A 199 -6.26 2.68 2.01
C GLY A 199 -5.68 3.22 0.69
N GLY A 200 -4.92 2.39 0.00
CA GLY A 200 -4.07 2.77 -1.13
C GLY A 200 -4.69 2.59 -2.52
N ILE A 201 -3.82 2.20 -3.46
CA ILE A 201 -4.08 2.21 -4.91
C ILE A 201 -3.85 0.86 -5.61
N GLY A 202 -3.85 -0.25 -4.87
CA GLY A 202 -3.45 -1.57 -5.40
C GLY A 202 -4.24 -2.03 -6.62
N SER A 203 -5.53 -1.68 -6.72
CA SER A 203 -6.36 -1.99 -7.91
C SER A 203 -5.93 -1.27 -9.19
N LEU A 204 -5.03 -0.31 -9.11
CA LEU A 204 -4.52 0.41 -10.27
C LEU A 204 -3.43 -0.35 -11.02
N TYR A 205 -2.93 -1.45 -10.46
CA TYR A 205 -1.90 -2.31 -11.04
C TYR A 205 -2.45 -3.71 -11.25
N LEU A 206 -1.98 -4.40 -12.31
CA LEU A 206 -2.40 -5.79 -12.62
C LEU A 206 -1.82 -6.80 -11.61
N ARG A 207 -0.67 -6.45 -11.04
CA ARG A 207 -0.05 -7.21 -9.95
C ARG A 207 0.07 -6.35 -8.72
N SER A 208 -0.69 -6.69 -7.70
CA SER A 208 -0.64 -6.04 -6.39
C SER A 208 -0.76 -7.07 -5.27
N THR A 209 -0.13 -6.80 -4.16
CA THR A 209 -0.33 -7.55 -2.92
C THR A 209 -1.60 -7.09 -2.17
N ASN A 210 -2.20 -5.96 -2.61
CA ASN A 210 -3.33 -5.29 -1.97
C ASN A 210 -4.40 -4.86 -2.99
N PRO A 211 -5.06 -5.77 -3.70
CA PRO A 211 -5.87 -5.46 -4.87
C PRO A 211 -7.16 -4.66 -4.60
N GLY A 212 -7.55 -4.46 -3.33
CA GLY A 212 -8.80 -3.78 -2.98
C GLY A 212 -8.78 -2.24 -3.02
N GLY A 213 -7.60 -1.62 -3.12
CA GLY A 213 -7.43 -0.17 -3.05
C GLY A 213 -7.67 0.52 -4.39
N THR A 214 -8.72 1.34 -4.52
CA THR A 214 -9.07 2.12 -5.72
C THR A 214 -8.67 3.60 -5.63
N GLY A 215 -7.97 4.01 -4.56
CA GLY A 215 -7.56 5.40 -4.35
C GLY A 215 -8.73 6.35 -4.04
N ASP A 216 -9.84 5.83 -3.50
CA ASP A 216 -11.09 6.58 -3.34
C ASP A 216 -10.92 7.86 -2.53
N GLY A 217 -10.32 7.77 -1.34
CA GLY A 217 -10.12 8.95 -0.47
C GLY A 217 -9.18 9.97 -1.09
N ILE A 218 -8.08 9.51 -1.72
CA ILE A 218 -7.12 10.38 -2.41
C ILE A 218 -7.81 11.16 -3.52
N ALA A 219 -8.60 10.46 -4.35
CA ALA A 219 -9.31 11.07 -5.46
C ALA A 219 -10.38 12.04 -4.98
N MET A 220 -11.20 11.66 -4.00
CA MET A 220 -12.23 12.53 -3.43
C MET A 220 -11.63 13.79 -2.81
N ALA A 221 -10.56 13.66 -2.03
CA ALA A 221 -9.86 14.79 -1.42
C ALA A 221 -9.26 15.73 -2.49
N ALA A 222 -8.56 15.19 -3.49
CA ALA A 222 -7.99 15.97 -4.58
C ALA A 222 -9.06 16.69 -5.43
N LEU A 223 -10.19 16.02 -5.70
CA LEU A 223 -11.33 16.62 -6.42
C LEU A 223 -12.01 17.72 -5.60
N ALA A 224 -12.02 17.59 -4.27
CA ALA A 224 -12.49 18.62 -3.33
C ALA A 224 -11.52 19.80 -3.18
N GLY A 225 -10.28 19.66 -3.65
CA GLY A 225 -9.23 20.69 -3.62
C GLY A 225 -8.26 20.57 -2.45
N ALA A 226 -8.19 19.42 -1.78
CA ALA A 226 -7.14 19.13 -0.82
C ALA A 226 -5.78 18.93 -1.53
N ASP A 227 -4.71 19.29 -0.82
CA ASP A 227 -3.35 19.09 -1.30
C ASP A 227 -3.00 17.60 -1.27
N VAL A 228 -2.30 17.14 -2.31
CA VAL A 228 -1.71 15.79 -2.41
C VAL A 228 -0.24 15.90 -2.74
N ALA A 229 0.58 14.99 -2.21
CA ALA A 229 2.03 15.02 -2.40
C ALA A 229 2.61 13.61 -2.55
N ASP A 230 3.81 13.54 -3.12
CA ASP A 230 4.65 12.33 -3.17
C ASP A 230 3.99 11.14 -3.89
N MET A 231 3.05 11.42 -4.80
CA MET A 231 2.27 10.39 -5.51
C MET A 231 3.12 9.51 -6.44
N GLU A 232 4.34 9.93 -6.80
CA GLU A 232 5.30 9.13 -7.58
C GLU A 232 5.93 7.99 -6.80
N TYR A 233 5.90 8.01 -5.46
CA TYR A 233 6.55 7.01 -4.62
C TYR A 233 5.62 5.82 -4.37
N VAL A 234 5.48 4.99 -5.40
CA VAL A 234 4.75 3.71 -5.34
C VAL A 234 5.75 2.60 -5.08
N GLN A 235 5.69 1.99 -3.90
CA GLN A 235 6.56 0.90 -3.49
C GLN A 235 6.07 -0.43 -4.05
N PHE A 236 6.99 -1.20 -4.65
CA PHE A 236 6.76 -2.58 -5.06
C PHE A 236 7.41 -3.54 -4.06
N HIS A 237 6.70 -4.60 -3.69
CA HIS A 237 7.27 -5.67 -2.89
C HIS A 237 8.01 -6.64 -3.79
N PRO A 238 9.29 -6.97 -3.50
CA PRO A 238 10.12 -7.78 -4.39
C PRO A 238 9.68 -9.24 -4.48
N THR A 239 9.10 -9.79 -3.42
CA THR A 239 8.78 -11.21 -3.27
C THR A 239 7.28 -11.44 -3.15
N ALA A 240 6.52 -11.07 -4.18
CA ALA A 240 5.15 -11.53 -4.35
C ALA A 240 5.14 -12.83 -5.16
N PHE A 241 4.32 -13.80 -4.76
CA PHE A 241 4.19 -15.08 -5.46
C PHE A 241 3.86 -14.87 -6.94
N ALA A 242 4.61 -15.52 -7.84
CA ALA A 242 4.50 -15.29 -9.28
C ALA A 242 3.73 -16.40 -10.04
N GLY A 243 3.24 -17.45 -9.38
CA GLY A 243 2.60 -18.57 -10.06
C GLY A 243 3.51 -19.33 -11.02
N ALA A 244 3.07 -20.46 -11.60
CA ALA A 244 3.79 -21.12 -12.67
C ALA A 244 3.85 -20.20 -13.90
N ALA A 245 5.02 -20.13 -14.56
CA ALA A 245 5.22 -19.38 -15.79
C ALA A 245 4.17 -19.80 -16.85
N GLY A 246 3.21 -18.93 -17.15
CA GLY A 246 2.07 -19.20 -18.03
C GLY A 246 0.82 -18.37 -17.71
N ALA A 247 0.80 -17.67 -16.56
CA ALA A 247 -0.31 -16.81 -16.16
C ALA A 247 -0.16 -15.34 -16.59
N ASP A 248 0.90 -15.00 -17.34
CA ASP A 248 1.06 -13.66 -17.92
C ASP A 248 0.18 -13.58 -19.18
N GLY A 249 -1.06 -13.17 -19.00
CA GLY A 249 -1.85 -12.43 -19.97
C GLY A 249 -2.08 -13.02 -21.36
N ASP A 250 -2.66 -14.21 -21.49
CA ASP A 250 -3.44 -14.58 -22.69
C ASP A 250 -4.48 -15.66 -22.29
N SER A 251 -5.43 -15.32 -21.45
CA SER A 251 -6.64 -16.12 -21.26
C SER A 251 -7.86 -15.32 -21.71
N ASP A 252 -8.22 -15.49 -22.98
CA ASP A 252 -9.53 -15.18 -23.56
C ASP A 252 -10.65 -16.10 -22.99
N ASP A 253 -10.45 -16.70 -21.82
CA ASP A 253 -11.43 -17.58 -21.19
C ASP A 253 -11.86 -17.01 -19.83
N ALA A 254 -12.56 -15.88 -19.85
CA ALA A 254 -13.36 -15.40 -18.73
C ALA A 254 -14.63 -16.27 -18.64
N GLY A 255 -14.48 -17.46 -18.08
CA GLY A 255 -15.58 -18.32 -17.71
C GLY A 255 -16.42 -17.67 -16.60
N SER A 256 -17.69 -17.44 -16.91
CA SER A 256 -18.74 -17.00 -16.01
C SER A 256 -18.83 -17.91 -14.77
N GLY A 257 -18.19 -17.51 -13.68
CA GLY A 257 -18.40 -18.03 -12.34
C GLY A 257 -18.71 -16.87 -11.42
N ASP A 258 -19.74 -16.98 -10.60
CA ASP A 258 -20.02 -16.10 -9.45
C ASP A 258 -18.84 -16.20 -8.47
N GLY A 259 -17.70 -15.63 -8.83
CA GLY A 259 -16.47 -15.53 -8.06
C GLY A 259 -16.33 -14.13 -7.52
N ASP A 260 -16.33 -14.07 -6.22
CA ASP A 260 -15.98 -12.94 -5.37
C ASP A 260 -14.81 -12.12 -5.97
N ALA A 261 -14.97 -10.81 -6.14
CA ALA A 261 -14.01 -9.88 -6.74
C ALA A 261 -12.72 -9.68 -5.89
N GLY A 262 -12.23 -10.75 -5.25
CA GLY A 262 -11.04 -10.80 -4.41
C GLY A 262 -9.95 -11.76 -4.90
N ASP A 263 -10.19 -12.55 -5.93
CA ASP A 263 -9.18 -13.47 -6.47
C ASP A 263 -8.50 -12.87 -7.72
N THR A 264 -7.59 -11.92 -7.48
CA THR A 264 -6.59 -11.56 -8.49
C THR A 264 -5.66 -12.74 -8.64
N ALA A 265 -5.97 -13.62 -9.57
CA ALA A 265 -5.22 -14.77 -10.07
C ALA A 265 -3.92 -15.12 -9.31
N GLY A 266 -4.03 -15.48 -8.03
CA GLY A 266 -2.97 -16.21 -7.35
C GLY A 266 -1.81 -15.43 -6.76
N THR A 267 -1.77 -14.08 -6.80
CA THR A 267 -0.67 -13.31 -6.18
C THR A 267 -0.90 -13.17 -4.67
N PHE A 268 0.10 -13.54 -3.87
CA PHE A 268 0.14 -13.27 -2.43
C PHE A 268 1.54 -12.85 -2.00
N LEU A 269 1.63 -12.19 -0.86
CA LEU A 269 2.89 -11.69 -0.31
C LEU A 269 3.69 -12.82 0.32
N LEU A 270 4.97 -12.94 -0.03
CA LEU A 270 5.97 -13.65 0.76
C LEU A 270 6.70 -12.62 1.62
N SER A 271 6.41 -12.61 2.91
CA SER A 271 6.89 -11.62 3.88
C SER A 271 8.38 -11.35 3.77
N GLU A 272 8.77 -10.11 4.02
CA GLU A 272 10.18 -9.71 4.12
C GLU A 272 10.93 -10.44 5.23
N ALA A 273 10.24 -10.86 6.29
CA ALA A 273 10.77 -11.68 7.34
C ALA A 273 11.46 -12.96 6.82
N VAL A 274 10.92 -13.57 5.75
CA VAL A 274 11.52 -14.78 5.12
C VAL A 274 12.95 -14.49 4.63
N ARG A 275 13.20 -13.30 4.06
CA ARG A 275 14.55 -12.87 3.67
C ARG A 275 15.41 -12.51 4.90
N GLY A 276 14.79 -11.91 5.92
CA GLY A 276 15.40 -11.63 7.21
C GLY A 276 15.90 -12.89 7.92
N GLU A 277 15.17 -14.00 7.78
CA GLU A 277 15.53 -15.30 8.34
C GLU A 277 16.50 -16.11 7.45
N GLY A 278 16.97 -15.55 6.31
CA GLY A 278 18.09 -16.12 5.56
C GLY A 278 17.77 -16.65 4.18
N ALA A 279 16.53 -16.56 3.70
CA ALA A 279 16.19 -16.95 2.34
C ALA A 279 16.98 -16.17 1.28
N LEU A 280 17.32 -16.84 0.17
CA LEU A 280 18.12 -16.30 -0.91
C LEU A 280 17.27 -16.08 -2.18
N LEU A 281 17.68 -15.13 -3.00
CA LEU A 281 17.10 -14.92 -4.32
C LEU A 281 18.00 -15.51 -5.40
N ARG A 282 17.41 -16.41 -6.24
CA ARG A 282 18.10 -17.04 -7.37
C ARG A 282 17.36 -16.77 -8.67
N ASN A 283 18.13 -16.49 -9.71
CA ASN A 283 17.61 -16.32 -11.07
C ASN A 283 17.37 -17.68 -11.76
N GLY A 284 16.84 -17.66 -12.99
CA GLY A 284 16.56 -18.87 -13.77
C GLY A 284 17.78 -19.72 -14.13
N ASP A 285 19.00 -19.19 -14.01
CA ASP A 285 20.25 -19.93 -14.14
C ASP A 285 20.67 -20.61 -12.82
N GLY A 286 19.92 -20.42 -11.71
CA GLY A 286 20.20 -20.95 -10.39
C GLY A 286 21.22 -20.12 -9.60
N GLU A 287 21.63 -18.97 -10.09
CA GLU A 287 22.65 -18.13 -9.50
C GLU A 287 22.03 -17.17 -8.46
N ARG A 288 22.70 -17.02 -7.30
CA ARG A 288 22.38 -15.99 -6.33
C ARG A 288 22.91 -14.65 -6.85
N PHE A 289 22.05 -13.70 -7.16
CA PHE A 289 22.43 -12.47 -7.85
C PHE A 289 22.51 -11.23 -6.95
N MET A 290 21.79 -11.17 -5.82
CA MET A 290 21.70 -9.96 -5.01
C MET A 290 23.03 -9.34 -4.57
N PRO A 291 24.10 -10.10 -4.28
CA PRO A 291 25.42 -9.52 -3.96
C PRO A 291 26.05 -8.66 -5.07
N GLU A 292 25.59 -8.82 -6.34
CA GLU A 292 26.05 -8.00 -7.46
C GLU A 292 25.32 -6.63 -7.53
N TYR A 293 24.12 -6.55 -6.91
CA TYR A 293 23.28 -5.35 -6.93
C TYR A 293 23.47 -4.47 -5.69
N HIS A 294 23.71 -5.07 -4.51
CA HIS A 294 23.87 -4.33 -3.26
C HIS A 294 24.74 -5.07 -2.23
N THR A 295 25.44 -4.31 -1.39
CA THR A 295 26.33 -4.87 -0.33
C THR A 295 25.58 -5.67 0.72
N ASP A 296 24.35 -5.25 1.04
CA ASP A 296 23.48 -5.95 2.01
C ASP A 296 22.69 -7.10 1.35
N ALA A 297 22.90 -7.32 0.07
CA ALA A 297 22.30 -8.39 -0.72
C ALA A 297 20.77 -8.46 -0.54
N GLU A 298 20.22 -9.60 -0.08
CA GLU A 298 18.77 -9.79 0.10
C GLU A 298 18.14 -8.90 1.18
N LEU A 299 18.96 -8.26 2.02
CA LEU A 299 18.52 -7.32 3.06
C LEU A 299 18.57 -5.85 2.60
N ALA A 300 18.90 -5.60 1.34
CA ALA A 300 18.86 -4.27 0.74
C ALA A 300 17.44 -3.66 0.77
N PRO A 301 17.30 -2.33 0.64
CA PRO A 301 15.99 -1.67 0.54
C PRO A 301 15.10 -2.28 -0.55
N ARG A 302 13.78 -2.29 -0.31
CA ARG A 302 12.78 -2.96 -1.17
C ARG A 302 12.83 -2.53 -2.63
N ASP A 303 13.03 -1.25 -2.89
CA ASP A 303 13.13 -0.70 -4.24
C ASP A 303 14.33 -1.27 -5.01
N VAL A 304 15.48 -1.41 -4.34
CA VAL A 304 16.68 -2.04 -4.92
C VAL A 304 16.44 -3.51 -5.23
N VAL A 305 15.89 -4.26 -4.26
CA VAL A 305 15.61 -5.69 -4.45
C VAL A 305 14.57 -5.90 -5.53
N SER A 306 13.52 -5.08 -5.57
CA SER A 306 12.47 -5.18 -6.60
C SER A 306 13.01 -4.96 -8.01
N ARG A 307 13.87 -3.94 -8.20
CA ARG A 307 14.52 -3.70 -9.50
C ARG A 307 15.46 -4.83 -9.89
N ALA A 308 16.23 -5.36 -8.94
CA ALA A 308 17.11 -6.50 -9.20
C ALA A 308 16.33 -7.75 -9.61
N VAL A 309 15.24 -8.09 -8.88
CA VAL A 309 14.36 -9.22 -9.21
C VAL A 309 13.74 -9.05 -10.61
N ALA A 310 13.23 -7.85 -10.94
CA ALA A 310 12.68 -7.58 -12.26
C ALA A 310 13.73 -7.76 -13.37
N THR A 311 14.93 -7.19 -13.18
CA THR A 311 16.04 -7.29 -14.14
C THR A 311 16.46 -8.74 -14.37
N GLU A 312 16.62 -9.53 -13.31
CA GLU A 312 17.02 -10.93 -13.43
C GLU A 312 15.91 -11.79 -14.04
N ARG A 313 14.65 -11.48 -13.72
CA ARG A 313 13.51 -12.17 -14.34
C ARG A 313 13.42 -11.89 -15.83
N ASP A 314 13.65 -10.65 -16.28
CA ASP A 314 13.69 -10.30 -17.70
C ASP A 314 14.85 -10.99 -18.43
N ARG A 315 16.00 -11.14 -17.74
CA ARG A 315 17.21 -11.78 -18.29
C ARG A 315 17.09 -13.30 -18.39
N THR A 316 16.49 -13.97 -17.38
CA THR A 316 16.56 -15.44 -17.21
C THR A 316 15.20 -16.14 -17.26
N GLY A 317 14.10 -15.37 -17.33
CA GLY A 317 12.72 -15.86 -17.39
C GLY A 317 12.05 -16.06 -16.05
N GLU A 318 12.79 -16.33 -14.97
CA GLU A 318 12.23 -16.50 -13.63
C GLU A 318 13.20 -16.06 -12.53
N VAL A 319 12.63 -15.81 -11.37
CA VAL A 319 13.36 -15.67 -10.09
C VAL A 319 12.61 -16.49 -9.03
N VAL A 320 13.37 -17.19 -8.20
CA VAL A 320 12.82 -17.98 -7.09
C VAL A 320 13.40 -17.51 -5.75
N LEU A 321 12.55 -17.56 -4.72
CA LEU A 321 12.96 -17.43 -3.33
C LEU A 321 13.36 -18.83 -2.82
N ASP A 322 14.63 -19.01 -2.53
CA ASP A 322 15.23 -20.24 -2.04
C ASP A 322 15.22 -20.25 -0.52
N VAL A 323 14.41 -21.12 0.07
CA VAL A 323 14.19 -21.25 1.52
C VAL A 323 14.76 -22.56 2.10
N ALA A 324 15.36 -23.42 1.25
CA ALA A 324 15.68 -24.80 1.68
C ALA A 324 17.08 -25.26 1.34
N SER A 325 17.84 -24.56 0.48
CA SER A 325 19.19 -24.96 0.10
C SER A 325 20.15 -24.89 1.30
N GLU A 326 21.27 -25.63 1.20
CA GLU A 326 22.35 -25.55 2.18
C GLU A 326 22.86 -24.11 2.35
N ALA A 327 22.96 -23.35 1.23
CA ALA A 327 23.40 -21.95 1.27
C ALA A 327 22.40 -21.02 2.01
N ALA A 328 21.09 -21.27 1.90
CA ALA A 328 20.09 -20.53 2.65
C ALA A 328 20.19 -20.84 4.15
N ARG A 329 20.36 -22.11 4.52
CA ARG A 329 20.54 -22.51 5.93
C ARG A 329 21.84 -21.96 6.53
N GLU A 330 22.95 -22.03 5.79
CA GLU A 330 24.23 -21.43 6.23
C GLU A 330 24.09 -19.94 6.47
N ARG A 331 23.37 -19.23 5.59
CA ARG A 331 23.13 -17.80 5.76
C ARG A 331 22.23 -17.49 6.96
N ALA A 332 21.18 -18.26 7.18
CA ALA A 332 20.33 -18.14 8.38
C ALA A 332 21.14 -18.32 9.66
N LEU A 333 22.01 -19.34 9.69
CA LEU A 333 22.91 -19.57 10.83
C LEU A 333 23.89 -18.40 11.06
N GLU A 334 24.40 -17.79 9.99
CA GLU A 334 25.27 -16.60 10.08
C GLU A 334 24.52 -15.35 10.59
N LEU A 335 23.25 -15.15 10.16
CA LEU A 335 22.46 -13.97 10.49
C LEU A 335 21.83 -14.06 11.89
N ASN A 336 21.26 -15.21 12.22
CA ASN A 336 20.37 -15.38 13.37
C ASN A 336 20.87 -16.40 14.39
N GLY A 337 21.91 -17.19 14.06
CA GLY A 337 22.46 -18.24 14.92
C GLY A 337 21.69 -19.56 14.88
N GLU A 338 20.63 -19.65 14.06
CA GLU A 338 19.80 -20.83 13.86
C GLU A 338 19.60 -21.08 12.35
N GLU A 339 19.32 -22.33 11.95
CA GLU A 339 19.02 -22.67 10.57
C GLU A 339 17.56 -22.30 10.25
N LEU A 340 17.29 -21.79 9.04
CA LEU A 340 15.93 -21.53 8.56
C LEU A 340 15.15 -22.85 8.44
N ASP A 341 14.05 -22.96 9.19
CA ASP A 341 12.99 -23.95 8.99
C ASP A 341 11.72 -23.24 8.50
N PHE A 342 11.62 -23.07 7.20
CA PHE A 342 10.53 -22.31 6.60
C PHE A 342 9.13 -22.84 6.94
N GLU A 343 8.98 -24.17 7.12
CA GLU A 343 7.69 -24.76 7.46
C GLU A 343 7.30 -24.53 8.92
N ALA A 344 8.28 -24.51 9.81
CA ALA A 344 8.03 -24.25 11.23
C ALA A 344 7.82 -22.77 11.52
N GLU A 345 8.58 -21.89 10.85
CA GLU A 345 8.54 -20.44 11.08
C GLU A 345 7.43 -19.74 10.31
N PHE A 346 7.10 -20.23 9.09
CA PHE A 346 6.09 -19.65 8.20
C PHE A 346 5.04 -20.67 7.73
N PRO A 347 4.33 -21.36 8.66
CA PRO A 347 3.43 -22.47 8.30
C PRO A 347 2.30 -22.06 7.36
N ASP A 348 1.76 -20.85 7.52
CA ASP A 348 0.68 -20.33 6.68
C ASP A 348 1.18 -20.09 5.24
N LEU A 349 2.39 -19.54 5.06
CA LEU A 349 2.99 -19.32 3.74
C LEU A 349 3.36 -20.65 3.06
N ALA A 350 3.87 -21.61 3.82
CA ALA A 350 4.16 -22.95 3.29
C ALA A 350 2.89 -23.65 2.82
N ALA A 351 1.79 -23.54 3.58
CA ALA A 351 0.48 -24.09 3.20
C ALA A 351 -0.06 -23.41 1.94
N GLU A 352 0.06 -22.08 1.84
CA GLU A 352 -0.39 -21.29 0.69
C GLU A 352 0.37 -21.66 -0.60
N CYS A 353 1.70 -21.82 -0.53
CA CYS A 353 2.51 -22.32 -1.67
C CYS A 353 2.01 -23.68 -2.15
N ARG A 354 1.77 -24.64 -1.21
CA ARG A 354 1.31 -25.98 -1.56
C ARG A 354 -0.09 -25.99 -2.16
N GLN A 355 -1.01 -25.15 -1.67
CA GLN A 355 -2.35 -25.02 -2.26
C GLN A 355 -2.28 -24.60 -3.72
N ARG A 356 -1.25 -23.82 -4.11
CA ARG A 356 -0.97 -23.40 -5.49
C ARG A 356 -0.06 -24.36 -6.26
N GLY A 357 0.21 -25.54 -5.69
CA GLY A 357 0.99 -26.60 -6.35
C GLY A 357 2.50 -26.35 -6.37
N VAL A 358 3.01 -25.47 -5.52
CA VAL A 358 4.44 -25.21 -5.38
C VAL A 358 4.96 -25.86 -4.11
N ASP A 359 6.03 -26.66 -4.22
CA ASP A 359 6.80 -27.16 -3.09
C ASP A 359 7.84 -26.11 -2.69
N PRO A 360 7.77 -25.50 -1.50
CA PRO A 360 8.72 -24.48 -1.08
C PRO A 360 10.18 -24.96 -1.10
N THR A 361 10.43 -26.27 -0.94
CA THR A 361 11.77 -26.83 -0.95
C THR A 361 12.46 -26.84 -2.33
N GLU A 362 11.67 -26.69 -3.40
CA GLU A 362 12.18 -26.57 -4.78
C GLU A 362 12.40 -25.11 -5.22
N GLY A 363 12.08 -24.14 -4.33
CA GLY A 363 12.11 -22.71 -4.59
C GLY A 363 10.74 -22.15 -4.93
N ILE A 364 10.44 -20.97 -4.40
CA ILE A 364 9.14 -20.31 -4.55
C ILE A 364 9.24 -19.25 -5.65
N PRO A 365 8.50 -19.36 -6.77
CA PRO A 365 8.53 -18.36 -7.84
C PRO A 365 8.07 -16.99 -7.33
N VAL A 366 8.85 -15.93 -7.59
CA VAL A 366 8.57 -14.58 -7.16
C VAL A 366 8.73 -13.55 -8.27
N ALA A 367 7.96 -12.48 -8.17
CA ALA A 367 8.13 -11.28 -8.98
C ALA A 367 7.68 -10.05 -8.18
N PRO A 368 8.16 -8.85 -8.54
CA PRO A 368 7.67 -7.62 -7.91
C PRO A 368 6.18 -7.42 -8.16
N ALA A 369 5.50 -6.88 -7.15
CA ALA A 369 4.10 -6.47 -7.24
C ALA A 369 3.91 -5.13 -6.51
N GLU A 370 3.00 -4.30 -6.99
CA GLU A 370 2.61 -3.10 -6.25
C GLU A 370 2.22 -3.48 -4.82
N HIS A 371 2.61 -2.65 -3.86
CA HIS A 371 2.44 -2.99 -2.45
C HIS A 371 1.99 -1.83 -1.57
N PHE A 372 2.50 -0.62 -1.77
CA PHE A 372 2.21 0.51 -0.91
C PHE A 372 2.44 1.85 -1.61
N LEU A 373 1.55 2.82 -1.39
CA LEU A 373 1.75 4.21 -1.80
C LEU A 373 2.33 5.00 -0.63
N CYS A 374 3.55 5.52 -0.77
CA CYS A 374 4.19 6.38 0.24
C CYS A 374 3.64 7.81 0.24
N GLY A 375 3.09 8.24 -0.89
CA GLY A 375 2.39 9.52 -1.05
C GLY A 375 0.91 9.46 -0.71
N GLY A 376 0.18 10.52 -1.00
CA GLY A 376 -1.25 10.62 -0.73
C GLY A 376 -1.73 12.03 -0.41
N ILE A 377 -2.81 12.12 0.36
CA ILE A 377 -3.36 13.38 0.87
C ILE A 377 -2.38 13.99 1.87
N ALA A 378 -1.89 15.20 1.60
CA ALA A 378 -0.95 15.88 2.49
C ALA A 378 -1.63 16.23 3.83
N VAL A 379 -1.00 15.83 4.93
CA VAL A 379 -1.52 16.06 6.29
C VAL A 379 -0.43 16.58 7.22
N ASP A 380 -0.86 17.25 8.29
CA ASP A 380 0.00 17.61 9.41
C ASP A 380 0.17 16.42 10.39
N THR A 381 0.90 16.64 11.48
CA THR A 381 1.12 15.62 12.51
C THR A 381 -0.13 15.22 13.29
N GLU A 382 -1.26 15.87 13.10
CA GLU A 382 -2.57 15.51 13.66
C GLU A 382 -3.55 14.98 12.59
N GLY A 383 -3.07 14.68 11.40
CA GLY A 383 -3.86 14.14 10.30
C GLY A 383 -4.78 15.17 9.61
N ARG A 384 -4.63 16.48 9.88
CA ARG A 384 -5.43 17.52 9.22
C ARG A 384 -4.96 17.75 7.80
N THR A 385 -5.90 17.84 6.88
CA THR A 385 -5.64 18.22 5.49
C THR A 385 -5.69 19.75 5.31
N SER A 386 -5.43 20.23 4.09
CA SER A 386 -5.61 21.65 3.74
C SER A 386 -7.09 22.10 3.69
N LEU A 387 -8.06 21.19 3.80
CA LEU A 387 -9.50 21.50 3.88
C LEU A 387 -9.99 21.45 5.33
N ASP A 388 -10.78 22.46 5.73
CA ASP A 388 -11.36 22.52 7.08
C ASP A 388 -12.27 21.31 7.32
N ARG A 389 -12.11 20.65 8.49
CA ARG A 389 -12.86 19.47 8.97
C ARG A 389 -12.63 18.18 8.15
N LEU A 390 -11.59 18.15 7.33
CA LEU A 390 -11.15 16.95 6.64
C LEU A 390 -9.81 16.48 7.21
N PHE A 391 -9.78 15.20 7.58
CA PHE A 391 -8.60 14.49 8.07
C PHE A 391 -8.31 13.32 7.13
N ALA A 392 -7.06 12.87 7.09
CA ALA A 392 -6.69 11.65 6.40
C ALA A 392 -5.63 10.88 7.21
N VAL A 393 -5.76 9.55 7.24
CA VAL A 393 -4.90 8.65 8.02
C VAL A 393 -4.64 7.33 7.30
N GLY A 394 -3.51 6.68 7.61
CA GLY A 394 -3.08 5.45 6.96
C GLY A 394 -2.70 5.69 5.50
N GLU A 395 -2.66 4.65 4.69
CA GLU A 395 -2.07 4.66 3.35
C GLU A 395 -2.65 5.71 2.38
N CYS A 396 -3.89 6.20 2.58
CA CYS A 396 -4.41 7.29 1.75
C CYS A 396 -3.80 8.66 2.11
N SER A 397 -3.10 8.79 3.23
CA SER A 397 -2.47 10.02 3.69
C SER A 397 -0.97 10.05 3.40
N ARG A 398 -0.47 11.24 3.13
CA ARG A 398 0.96 11.54 3.10
C ARG A 398 1.33 12.23 4.41
N THR A 399 1.77 11.46 5.38
CA THR A 399 2.26 11.97 6.68
C THR A 399 3.67 12.55 6.59
N GLY A 400 4.47 12.06 5.65
CA GLY A 400 5.89 12.34 5.51
C GLY A 400 6.80 11.30 6.16
N VAL A 401 6.26 10.36 6.92
CA VAL A 401 7.04 9.29 7.58
C VAL A 401 7.83 8.46 6.59
N HIS A 402 7.19 8.04 5.50
CA HIS A 402 7.76 7.03 4.59
C HIS A 402 8.76 7.58 3.57
N GLY A 403 8.76 8.89 3.35
CA GLY A 403 9.63 9.48 2.34
C GLY A 403 9.46 8.84 0.97
N ALA A 404 10.56 8.55 0.29
CA ALA A 404 10.56 7.95 -1.04
C ALA A 404 10.45 6.42 -1.06
N ASN A 405 10.56 5.75 0.10
CA ASN A 405 10.51 4.30 0.22
C ASN A 405 10.22 3.89 1.66
N ARG A 406 9.16 3.12 1.88
CA ARG A 406 8.66 2.75 3.21
C ARG A 406 9.50 1.65 3.85
N LEU A 407 9.90 1.86 5.11
CA LEU A 407 10.46 0.81 5.96
C LEU A 407 9.38 -0.24 6.28
N ALA A 408 9.74 -1.51 6.29
CA ALA A 408 8.83 -2.61 6.59
C ALA A 408 8.17 -2.46 7.97
N SER A 409 6.96 -2.98 8.13
CA SER A 409 6.17 -3.01 9.40
C SER A 409 5.90 -1.66 10.08
N THR A 410 6.14 -0.52 9.39
CA THR A 410 5.84 0.83 9.91
C THR A 410 4.43 1.31 9.56
N SER A 411 3.79 0.77 8.52
CA SER A 411 2.47 1.25 8.06
C SER A 411 1.32 1.00 9.03
N LEU A 412 1.33 -0.15 9.72
CA LEU A 412 0.33 -0.42 10.77
C LEU A 412 0.52 0.52 11.97
N LEU A 413 1.78 0.80 12.34
CA LEU A 413 2.11 1.74 13.40
C LEU A 413 1.69 3.16 13.03
N GLU A 414 2.05 3.63 11.83
CA GLU A 414 1.63 4.93 11.31
C GLU A 414 0.10 5.06 11.33
N GLY A 415 -0.60 4.05 10.80
CA GLY A 415 -2.07 4.02 10.82
C GLY A 415 -2.64 4.13 12.23
N LEU A 416 -2.03 3.47 13.21
CA LEU A 416 -2.47 3.52 14.61
C LEU A 416 -2.17 4.88 15.24
N VAL A 417 -0.95 5.42 15.10
CA VAL A 417 -0.53 6.69 15.69
C VAL A 417 -1.34 7.85 15.09
N TRP A 418 -1.37 7.99 13.76
CA TRP A 418 -2.15 9.06 13.11
C TRP A 418 -3.65 8.87 13.30
N GLY A 419 -4.15 7.62 13.30
CA GLY A 419 -5.55 7.33 13.65
C GLY A 419 -5.94 7.90 15.00
N ARG A 420 -5.15 7.60 16.05
CA ARG A 420 -5.38 8.15 17.42
C ARG A 420 -5.34 9.68 17.44
N ARG A 421 -4.35 10.30 16.79
CA ARG A 421 -4.18 11.76 16.75
C ARG A 421 -5.33 12.44 16.00
N ALA A 422 -5.66 11.96 14.80
CA ALA A 422 -6.74 12.50 13.98
C ALA A 422 -8.12 12.31 14.66
N GLY A 423 -8.38 11.17 15.29
CA GLY A 423 -9.62 10.93 16.01
C GLY A 423 -9.83 11.92 17.18
N ARG A 424 -8.76 12.20 17.94
CA ARG A 424 -8.79 13.23 19.00
C ARG A 424 -8.99 14.63 18.42
N ALA A 425 -8.26 14.96 17.33
CA ALA A 425 -8.33 16.28 16.70
C ALA A 425 -9.65 16.53 15.94
N ALA A 426 -10.33 15.48 15.48
CA ALA A 426 -11.63 15.56 14.84
C ALA A 426 -12.79 15.80 15.83
N ALA A 427 -12.55 15.63 17.13
CA ALA A 427 -13.57 15.78 18.17
C ALA A 427 -14.05 17.23 18.34
N GLY A 428 -15.28 17.38 18.87
CA GLY A 428 -15.83 18.68 19.28
C GLY A 428 -16.40 19.53 18.15
N HIS A 429 -16.57 18.98 16.94
CA HIS A 429 -17.24 19.64 15.82
C HIS A 429 -18.68 19.12 15.66
N ALA A 430 -19.65 20.03 15.60
CA ALA A 430 -21.04 19.65 15.33
C ALA A 430 -21.28 19.54 13.81
N PRO A 431 -22.13 18.60 13.37
CA PRO A 431 -22.55 18.50 11.98
C PRO A 431 -23.31 19.77 11.54
N ALA A 432 -23.17 20.10 10.26
CA ALA A 432 -23.92 21.20 9.64
C ALA A 432 -24.48 20.75 8.30
N VAL A 433 -25.80 20.69 8.23
CA VAL A 433 -26.51 20.27 7.02
C VAL A 433 -26.42 21.38 5.97
N ILE A 434 -25.93 21.01 4.79
CA ILE A 434 -25.90 21.85 3.59
C ILE A 434 -26.80 21.26 2.50
N GLU A 435 -27.04 21.98 1.42
CA GLU A 435 -27.74 21.42 0.27
C GLU A 435 -26.85 20.38 -0.40
N ALA A 436 -27.25 19.11 -0.36
CA ALA A 436 -26.54 18.05 -1.04
C ALA A 436 -26.67 18.18 -2.56
N PRO A 437 -25.62 17.85 -3.33
CA PRO A 437 -25.72 17.85 -4.79
C PRO A 437 -26.76 16.83 -5.28
N ASN A 438 -27.48 17.19 -6.33
CA ASN A 438 -28.38 16.27 -6.98
C ASN A 438 -27.58 15.18 -7.70
N LEU A 439 -27.82 13.93 -7.34
CA LEU A 439 -27.22 12.77 -7.99
C LEU A 439 -27.92 12.55 -9.35
N ALA A 440 -27.10 12.40 -10.39
CA ALA A 440 -27.62 12.19 -11.73
C ALA A 440 -27.96 10.70 -11.96
N ASP A 441 -29.14 10.42 -12.48
CA ASP A 441 -29.59 9.09 -12.90
C ASP A 441 -30.50 9.19 -14.13
N SER A 442 -30.05 9.93 -15.15
CA SER A 442 -30.81 10.20 -16.36
C SER A 442 -30.56 9.17 -17.47
N ASP A 443 -29.41 8.49 -17.46
CA ASP A 443 -29.03 7.53 -18.49
C ASP A 443 -29.33 6.08 -18.07
N PRO A 444 -29.49 5.15 -19.02
CA PRO A 444 -29.64 3.72 -18.73
C PRO A 444 -28.44 3.16 -17.95
N ALA A 445 -28.66 2.04 -17.26
CA ALA A 445 -27.59 1.31 -16.58
C ALA A 445 -26.45 0.95 -17.56
N LEU A 446 -25.22 1.15 -17.12
CA LEU A 446 -24.05 0.72 -17.87
C LEU A 446 -23.96 -0.83 -17.86
N PRO A 447 -23.33 -1.45 -18.87
CA PRO A 447 -23.01 -2.86 -18.82
C PRO A 447 -22.26 -3.20 -17.52
N ALA A 448 -22.51 -4.37 -16.95
CA ALA A 448 -21.88 -4.80 -15.68
C ALA A 448 -20.34 -4.79 -15.77
N THR A 449 -19.78 -5.18 -16.92
CA THR A 449 -18.33 -5.23 -17.18
C THR A 449 -17.69 -3.88 -17.49
N PHE A 450 -18.48 -2.80 -17.62
CA PHE A 450 -17.96 -1.51 -18.09
C PHE A 450 -16.81 -0.97 -17.21
N SER A 451 -17.01 -0.97 -15.89
CA SER A 451 -16.02 -0.44 -14.96
C SER A 451 -14.79 -1.35 -14.88
N GLU A 452 -14.99 -2.66 -14.89
CA GLU A 452 -13.93 -3.68 -14.86
C GLU A 452 -13.02 -3.59 -16.11
N GLU A 453 -13.58 -3.51 -17.32
CA GLU A 453 -12.82 -3.36 -18.56
C GLU A 453 -11.98 -2.06 -18.58
N LYS A 454 -12.55 -0.97 -18.06
CA LYS A 454 -11.85 0.31 -17.98
C LYS A 454 -10.76 0.31 -16.90
N LEU A 455 -11.01 -0.33 -15.75
CA LEU A 455 -10.02 -0.51 -14.70
C LEU A 455 -8.86 -1.39 -15.18
N ALA A 456 -9.14 -2.50 -15.86
CA ALA A 456 -8.11 -3.35 -16.46
C ALA A 456 -7.28 -2.59 -17.53
N ARG A 457 -7.91 -1.68 -18.28
CA ARG A 457 -7.17 -0.79 -19.21
C ARG A 457 -6.28 0.20 -18.46
N LEU A 458 -6.74 0.75 -17.33
CA LEU A 458 -5.92 1.60 -16.47
C LEU A 458 -4.73 0.81 -15.93
N GLY A 459 -4.96 -0.40 -15.41
CA GLY A 459 -3.92 -1.27 -14.86
C GLY A 459 -2.79 -1.54 -15.87
N ARG A 460 -3.14 -1.87 -17.13
CA ARG A 460 -2.12 -2.04 -18.18
C ARG A 460 -1.29 -0.77 -18.42
N VAL A 461 -1.90 0.41 -18.36
CA VAL A 461 -1.16 1.69 -18.51
C VAL A 461 -0.26 1.95 -17.32
N MET A 462 -0.73 1.64 -16.11
CA MET A 462 0.06 1.82 -14.89
C MET A 462 1.25 0.87 -14.84
N ASP A 463 1.06 -0.43 -15.11
CA ASP A 463 2.14 -1.41 -15.15
C ASP A 463 3.18 -1.08 -16.24
N GLU A 464 2.71 -0.73 -17.44
CA GLU A 464 3.60 -0.50 -18.59
C GLU A 464 4.43 0.78 -18.44
N TYR A 465 3.86 1.85 -17.84
CA TYR A 465 4.50 3.18 -17.87
C TYR A 465 4.78 3.80 -16.50
N CYS A 466 4.14 3.33 -15.43
CA CYS A 466 4.28 3.84 -14.06
C CYS A 466 4.80 2.76 -13.09
N GLY A 467 5.45 1.72 -13.61
CA GLY A 467 6.01 0.61 -12.83
C GLY A 467 7.34 0.94 -12.14
N LEU A 468 8.17 -0.09 -11.95
CA LEU A 468 9.47 -0.03 -11.25
C LEU A 468 10.52 0.85 -11.92
N ALA A 469 10.63 0.75 -13.25
CA ALA A 469 11.55 1.56 -14.06
C ALA A 469 10.73 2.39 -15.02
N ARG A 470 10.96 3.68 -15.04
CA ARG A 470 10.15 4.67 -15.77
C ARG A 470 11.02 5.46 -16.72
N SER A 471 10.43 5.97 -17.81
CA SER A 471 11.10 6.96 -18.64
C SER A 471 10.21 8.20 -18.80
N PRO A 472 10.78 9.41 -19.00
CA PRO A 472 10.00 10.64 -19.21
C PRO A 472 9.04 10.54 -20.41
N ALA A 473 9.43 9.82 -21.46
CA ALA A 473 8.59 9.62 -22.64
C ALA A 473 7.36 8.76 -22.34
N GLU A 474 7.53 7.67 -21.59
CA GLU A 474 6.48 6.76 -21.17
C GLU A 474 5.53 7.40 -20.14
N LEU A 475 6.04 8.12 -19.16
CA LEU A 475 5.24 8.89 -18.21
C LEU A 475 4.34 9.93 -18.90
N ASN A 476 4.83 10.58 -19.97
CA ASN A 476 4.01 11.46 -20.79
C ASN A 476 2.93 10.70 -21.56
N ARG A 477 3.20 9.48 -22.05
CA ARG A 477 2.22 8.60 -22.70
C ARG A 477 1.15 8.16 -21.69
N ALA A 478 1.55 7.71 -20.49
CA ALA A 478 0.64 7.38 -19.39
C ALA A 478 -0.30 8.53 -19.08
N THR A 479 0.26 9.72 -18.81
CA THR A 479 -0.51 10.93 -18.50
C THR A 479 -1.54 11.24 -19.60
N ALA A 480 -1.17 11.12 -20.88
CA ALA A 480 -2.08 11.36 -22.00
C ALA A 480 -3.16 10.28 -22.11
N ALA A 481 -2.83 9.01 -21.88
CA ALA A 481 -3.77 7.90 -21.93
C ALA A 481 -4.80 7.97 -20.79
N ILE A 482 -4.32 8.19 -19.55
CA ILE A 482 -5.18 8.28 -18.36
C ILE A 482 -6.06 9.54 -18.42
N ARG A 483 -5.55 10.67 -18.93
CA ARG A 483 -6.37 11.88 -19.14
C ARG A 483 -7.52 11.64 -20.13
N ARG A 484 -7.30 10.86 -21.20
CA ARG A 484 -8.38 10.48 -22.12
C ARG A 484 -9.41 9.59 -21.44
N LEU A 485 -8.94 8.59 -20.66
CA LEU A 485 -9.83 7.72 -19.90
C LEU A 485 -10.65 8.51 -18.87
N LYS A 486 -10.02 9.48 -18.18
CA LYS A 486 -10.73 10.41 -17.28
C LYS A 486 -11.86 11.15 -18.00
N GLY A 487 -11.60 11.70 -19.18
CA GLY A 487 -12.63 12.39 -19.97
C GLY A 487 -13.80 11.49 -20.38
N GLU A 488 -13.54 10.20 -20.68
CA GLU A 488 -14.58 9.20 -20.93
C GLU A 488 -15.44 9.00 -19.67
N VAL A 489 -14.80 8.72 -18.52
CA VAL A 489 -15.48 8.42 -17.24
C VAL A 489 -16.27 9.64 -16.74
N ASP A 490 -15.68 10.84 -16.79
CA ASP A 490 -16.33 12.10 -16.40
C ASP A 490 -17.63 12.38 -17.21
N ALA A 491 -17.72 11.90 -18.45
CA ALA A 491 -18.94 12.04 -19.23
C ALA A 491 -20.09 11.19 -18.66
N TYR A 492 -19.80 9.99 -18.19
CA TYR A 492 -20.80 9.11 -17.58
C TYR A 492 -21.21 9.54 -16.18
N THR A 493 -20.27 10.02 -15.34
CA THR A 493 -20.59 10.51 -13.98
C THR A 493 -21.51 11.73 -13.97
N ARG A 494 -21.60 12.47 -15.08
CA ARG A 494 -22.55 13.59 -15.22
C ARG A 494 -24.01 13.16 -15.39
N THR A 495 -24.24 11.94 -15.81
CA THR A 495 -25.58 11.45 -16.17
C THR A 495 -25.99 10.24 -15.34
N ARG A 496 -25.05 9.64 -14.61
CA ARG A 496 -25.29 8.46 -13.79
C ARG A 496 -24.45 8.43 -12.53
N THR A 497 -25.09 7.97 -11.45
CA THR A 497 -24.44 7.67 -10.17
C THR A 497 -24.52 6.18 -9.91
N SER A 498 -23.37 5.53 -9.71
CA SER A 498 -23.27 4.16 -9.21
C SER A 498 -21.90 3.95 -8.59
N ARG A 499 -21.81 3.07 -7.59
CA ARG A 499 -20.59 2.76 -6.86
C ARG A 499 -19.44 2.42 -7.81
N SER A 500 -19.62 1.43 -8.69
CA SER A 500 -18.55 0.98 -9.60
C SER A 500 -18.04 2.07 -10.56
N LEU A 501 -18.92 3.00 -10.97
CA LEU A 501 -18.53 4.13 -11.80
C LEU A 501 -17.73 5.18 -11.02
N TYR A 502 -18.08 5.41 -9.75
CA TYR A 502 -17.35 6.35 -8.89
C TYR A 502 -16.00 5.78 -8.44
N GLU A 503 -15.93 4.49 -8.10
CA GLU A 503 -14.66 3.79 -7.86
C GLU A 503 -13.73 3.86 -9.08
N LEU A 504 -14.27 3.63 -10.31
CA LEU A 504 -13.51 3.82 -11.55
C LEU A 504 -13.05 5.28 -11.74
N ARG A 505 -13.92 6.28 -11.48
CA ARG A 505 -13.54 7.70 -11.53
C ARG A 505 -12.37 7.97 -10.60
N ASN A 506 -12.47 7.49 -9.38
CA ASN A 506 -11.47 7.69 -8.34
C ASN A 506 -10.14 7.01 -8.71
N ALA A 507 -10.18 5.76 -9.19
CA ALA A 507 -8.99 5.05 -9.68
C ALA A 507 -8.29 5.81 -10.82
N VAL A 508 -9.05 6.32 -11.78
CA VAL A 508 -8.50 7.11 -12.90
C VAL A 508 -7.91 8.44 -12.43
N VAL A 509 -8.51 9.09 -11.42
CA VAL A 509 -7.97 10.32 -10.83
C VAL A 509 -6.67 10.02 -10.08
N ALA A 510 -6.64 8.99 -9.22
CA ALA A 510 -5.45 8.59 -8.49
C ALA A 510 -4.30 8.19 -9.44
N GLY A 511 -4.57 7.37 -10.46
CA GLY A 511 -3.57 7.02 -11.48
C GLY A 511 -3.04 8.24 -12.25
N LEU A 512 -3.89 9.24 -12.52
CA LEU A 512 -3.45 10.49 -13.15
C LEU A 512 -2.55 11.31 -12.22
N LEU A 513 -2.81 11.31 -10.91
CA LEU A 513 -1.96 11.96 -9.91
C LEU A 513 -0.58 11.31 -9.86
N VAL A 514 -0.52 9.97 -9.81
CA VAL A 514 0.74 9.20 -9.88
C VAL A 514 1.52 9.53 -11.15
N ALA A 515 0.90 9.39 -12.32
CA ALA A 515 1.58 9.64 -13.60
C ALA A 515 2.09 11.08 -13.74
N ARG A 516 1.36 12.07 -13.20
CA ARG A 516 1.76 13.49 -13.24
C ARG A 516 2.87 13.80 -12.26
N ALA A 517 2.81 13.28 -11.04
CA ALA A 517 3.86 13.46 -10.06
C ALA A 517 5.17 12.85 -10.58
N ALA A 518 5.12 11.62 -11.07
CA ALA A 518 6.28 10.94 -11.67
C ALA A 518 6.85 11.69 -12.89
N ALA A 519 5.98 12.24 -13.76
CA ALA A 519 6.45 13.02 -14.92
C ALA A 519 7.02 14.39 -14.53
N ALA A 520 6.65 14.93 -13.37
CA ALA A 520 7.14 16.22 -12.88
C ALA A 520 8.46 16.11 -12.08
N ASN A 521 8.76 14.92 -11.54
CA ASN A 521 9.99 14.66 -10.80
C ASN A 521 11.09 14.15 -11.75
N PRO A 522 12.16 14.94 -12.03
CA PRO A 522 13.22 14.54 -12.94
C PRO A 522 14.33 13.72 -12.27
N GLU A 523 14.27 13.50 -10.96
CA GLU A 523 15.34 12.88 -10.18
C GLU A 523 14.89 11.48 -9.71
N SER A 524 15.77 10.49 -9.86
CA SER A 524 15.53 9.16 -9.29
C SER A 524 15.77 9.19 -7.79
N GLN A 525 14.79 8.72 -7.01
CA GLN A 525 14.87 8.63 -5.55
C GLN A 525 13.94 7.51 -5.06
N GLY A 526 14.45 6.57 -4.27
CA GLY A 526 13.69 5.47 -3.70
C GLY A 526 12.85 4.71 -4.74
N CYS A 527 11.53 4.69 -4.55
CA CYS A 527 10.58 4.02 -5.42
C CYS A 527 10.33 4.74 -6.76
N HIS A 528 10.77 5.97 -6.92
CA HIS A 528 10.74 6.68 -8.21
C HIS A 528 12.08 6.53 -8.92
N TYR A 529 12.19 5.60 -9.86
CA TYR A 529 13.40 5.33 -10.60
C TYR A 529 13.21 5.60 -12.09
N LEU A 530 14.05 6.49 -12.63
CA LEU A 530 14.11 6.79 -14.05
C LEU A 530 15.24 5.99 -14.69
N ALA A 531 14.88 5.08 -15.59
CA ALA A 531 15.86 4.33 -16.38
C ALA A 531 16.51 5.24 -17.43
N ASP A 532 17.83 5.10 -17.64
CA ASP A 532 18.53 5.81 -18.69
C ASP A 532 18.01 5.38 -20.07
N ASP A 533 17.68 6.34 -20.94
CA ASP A 533 17.20 6.10 -22.33
C ASP A 533 18.21 5.33 -23.21
N THR A 534 19.38 4.94 -22.69
CA THR A 534 20.46 4.30 -23.46
C THR A 534 20.28 2.79 -23.67
N ALA A 535 19.25 2.16 -23.10
CA ALA A 535 19.05 0.71 -23.18
C ALA A 535 18.14 0.24 -24.34
N SER A 536 17.50 1.15 -25.11
CA SER A 536 16.52 0.77 -26.15
C SER A 536 17.01 0.85 -27.60
N ASP A 537 18.30 1.13 -27.86
CA ASP A 537 18.84 1.29 -29.24
C ASP A 537 19.89 0.22 -29.62
N GLY A 538 19.61 -1.03 -29.28
CA GLY A 538 20.52 -2.18 -29.49
C GLY A 538 19.98 -3.32 -30.36
N THR A 539 19.14 -3.05 -31.39
CA THR A 539 18.89 -3.99 -32.47
C THR A 539 18.44 -3.24 -33.71
N ASP A 540 19.40 -2.91 -34.60
CA ASP A 540 19.36 -3.06 -36.05
C ASP A 540 20.51 -2.28 -36.70
N GLY A 541 21.44 -2.98 -37.29
CA GLY A 541 22.46 -2.34 -38.13
C GLY A 541 23.67 -3.19 -38.46
N GLU A 542 23.49 -4.39 -39.02
CA GLU A 542 24.51 -4.93 -39.91
C GLU A 542 24.56 -4.07 -41.17
N GLY A 543 25.72 -3.54 -41.50
CA GLY A 543 25.87 -2.82 -42.74
C GLY A 543 27.25 -2.27 -43.01
N THR A 544 28.15 -3.14 -43.48
CA THR A 544 29.23 -2.89 -44.48
C THR A 544 30.23 -1.76 -44.23
N GLY A 545 31.47 -2.20 -44.08
CA GLY A 545 32.68 -1.40 -44.05
C GLY A 545 32.94 -0.57 -45.31
N SER A 546 33.64 0.52 -45.08
CA SER A 546 34.52 1.16 -46.06
C SER A 546 35.64 1.86 -45.31
N GLU A 547 36.84 1.32 -45.48
CA GLU A 547 38.11 2.00 -45.16
C GLU A 547 38.23 3.29 -45.95
N ALA A 548 38.66 4.37 -45.30
CA ALA A 548 39.39 5.46 -45.93
C ALA A 548 40.34 6.11 -44.93
N THR A 549 41.60 6.08 -45.24
CA THR A 549 42.80 6.61 -44.61
C THR A 549 42.77 8.15 -44.44
N PRO A 550 43.58 8.71 -43.51
CA PRO A 550 43.60 10.15 -43.24
C PRO A 550 44.63 10.86 -44.13
N GLU A 551 44.29 12.00 -44.70
CA GLU A 551 45.24 12.99 -45.22
C GLU A 551 45.25 14.23 -44.30
N THR A 552 46.45 14.51 -43.85
CA THR A 552 46.90 15.78 -43.25
C THR A 552 47.00 16.86 -44.31
N GLU A 553 46.53 18.07 -44.02
CA GLU A 553 47.22 19.29 -44.42
C GLU A 553 46.73 20.53 -43.67
N SER A 554 47.73 21.33 -43.31
CA SER A 554 47.76 22.59 -42.58
C SER A 554 47.46 23.81 -43.47
N HIS A 555 47.08 24.92 -42.85
CA HIS A 555 47.38 26.35 -43.00
C HIS A 555 46.14 27.18 -42.71
N ALA A 556 46.11 28.03 -41.68
CA ALA A 556 46.73 29.36 -41.51
C ALA A 556 45.93 30.51 -42.16
N ASP A 557 45.52 31.46 -41.31
CA ASP A 557 45.24 32.90 -41.55
C ASP A 557 43.95 33.29 -42.32
N ASP A 558 42.98 33.87 -41.65
CA ASP A 558 42.70 35.32 -41.38
C ASP A 558 41.50 35.47 -40.39
#